data_623af9529931eff2a33d71927d75035f
#
_entry.id   623af9529931eff2a33d71927d75035f
#
_cell.length_a   1.000
_cell.length_b   1.000
_cell.length_c   1.000
_cell.angle_alpha   90.00
_cell.angle_beta   90.00
_cell.angle_gamma   90.00
#
_symmetry.space_group_name_H-M   'P 1'
#
loop_
_entity.id
_entity.type
_entity.pdbx_description
1 polymer ?
#
loop_
_entity_poly.entity_id
_entity_poly.type
_entity_poly.pdbx_seq_one_letter_code
_entity_poly.pdbx_strand_id
1 'polypeptide(L)'
;MVYYTYKKEKELKKMKIVINDCYGGYEFSQDFLSKYGEEFEDFERDDPRLISAIEEFGEAESSGYSAKLCIKEIPDDCTDLYIDEYDGAESIIYVKDGKLHWA
;
A
#
# COMPACT_ATOMS: atom_id res chain seq x y z
N MET A 1 -17.03 12.10 26.52
CA MET A 1 -17.55 10.88 25.86
C MET A 1 -17.27 10.88 24.37
N VAL A 2 -17.76 11.92 23.69
CA VAL A 2 -17.53 12.01 22.25
C VAL A 2 -16.03 12.02 21.94
N TYR A 3 -15.27 12.76 22.71
CA TYR A 3 -13.84 12.85 22.53
C TYR A 3 -13.17 11.48 22.69
N TYR A 4 -13.60 10.74 23.69
CA TYR A 4 -13.04 9.41 23.93
C TYR A 4 -13.32 8.46 22.77
N THR A 5 -14.56 8.48 22.28
CA THR A 5 -14.95 7.64 21.15
C THR A 5 -14.14 7.98 19.91
N TYR A 6 -13.97 9.26 19.64
CA TYR A 6 -13.18 9.70 18.50
C TYR A 6 -11.74 9.21 18.58
N LYS A 7 -11.14 9.31 19.76
CA LYS A 7 -9.77 8.87 19.96
C LYS A 7 -9.65 7.37 19.74
N LYS A 8 -10.63 6.62 20.22
CA LYS A 8 -10.63 5.19 20.05
C LYS A 8 -10.74 4.79 18.59
N GLU A 9 -11.60 5.48 17.85
CA GLU A 9 -11.73 5.23 16.41
C GLU A 9 -10.43 5.48 15.70
N LYS A 10 -9.75 6.54 16.07
CA LYS A 10 -8.48 6.90 15.45
C LYS A 10 -7.43 5.81 15.71
N GLU A 11 -7.44 5.23 16.89
CA GLU A 11 -6.50 4.17 17.21
C GLU A 11 -6.72 2.91 16.37
N LEU A 12 -7.95 2.72 15.87
CA LEU A 12 -8.27 1.55 15.06
C LEU A 12 -7.99 1.74 13.59
N LYS A 13 -7.67 2.96 13.18
CA LYS A 13 -7.42 3.23 11.77
C LYS A 13 -6.11 2.61 11.30
N LYS A 14 -6.12 2.17 10.07
CA LYS A 14 -4.94 1.64 9.39
C LYS A 14 -4.71 2.42 8.12
N MET A 15 -3.44 2.57 7.76
CA MET A 15 -3.06 3.14 6.49
C MET A 15 -2.76 1.99 5.54
N LYS A 16 -3.28 2.08 4.32
CA LYS A 16 -3.05 1.06 3.30
C LYS A 16 -2.05 1.55 2.29
N ILE A 17 -1.08 0.73 1.98
CA ILE A 17 -0.01 1.06 1.04
C ILE A 17 0.22 -0.13 0.13
N VAL A 18 0.30 0.12 -1.18
CA VAL A 18 0.55 -0.96 -2.14
C VAL A 18 2.05 -1.07 -2.41
N ILE A 19 2.56 -2.29 -2.36
CA ILE A 19 3.96 -2.59 -2.67
C ILE A 19 4.04 -3.76 -3.64
N ASN A 20 5.24 -3.98 -4.16
CA ASN A 20 5.54 -5.15 -4.98
C ASN A 20 6.26 -6.19 -4.11
N ASP A 21 5.64 -7.34 -3.92
CA ASP A 21 6.13 -8.38 -3.01
C ASP A 21 6.77 -9.54 -3.76
N CYS A 22 7.65 -9.23 -4.72
CA CYS A 22 8.42 -10.26 -5.41
C CYS A 22 9.63 -9.62 -6.08
N TYR A 23 10.59 -10.44 -6.44
CA TYR A 23 11.71 -9.96 -7.25
C TYR A 23 11.19 -9.66 -8.66
N GLY A 24 11.48 -8.48 -9.15
CA GLY A 24 10.97 -8.03 -10.45
C GLY A 24 10.81 -6.54 -10.43
N GLY A 25 9.60 -6.07 -10.24
CA GLY A 25 9.38 -4.64 -10.18
C GLY A 25 7.92 -4.28 -9.96
N TYR A 26 7.70 -3.08 -9.47
CA TYR A 26 6.37 -2.54 -9.26
C TYR A 26 5.77 -2.21 -10.63
N GLU A 27 4.75 -2.94 -11.02
CA GLU A 27 4.19 -2.82 -12.36
C GLU A 27 2.73 -3.24 -12.36
N PHE A 28 1.91 -2.50 -13.10
CA PHE A 28 0.49 -2.84 -13.25
C PHE A 28 0.27 -3.68 -14.50
N SER A 29 -0.74 -4.54 -14.46
CA SER A 29 -1.11 -5.31 -15.64
C SER A 29 -1.73 -4.38 -16.69
N GLN A 30 -1.67 -4.79 -17.94
CA GLN A 30 -2.28 -4.04 -19.02
C GLN A 30 -3.79 -3.97 -18.83
N ASP A 31 -4.40 -5.05 -18.34
CA ASP A 31 -5.84 -5.07 -18.08
C ASP A 31 -6.24 -4.05 -17.03
N PHE A 32 -5.44 -3.90 -15.97
CA PHE A 32 -5.69 -2.90 -14.94
C PHE A 32 -5.65 -1.49 -15.54
N LEU A 33 -4.60 -1.20 -16.28
CA LEU A 33 -4.42 0.13 -16.87
C LEU A 33 -5.48 0.44 -17.90
N SER A 34 -5.95 -0.57 -18.66
CA SER A 34 -7.02 -0.39 -19.62
C SER A 34 -8.33 -0.06 -18.93
N LYS A 35 -8.57 -0.62 -17.76
CA LYS A 35 -9.84 -0.37 -17.04
C LYS A 35 -9.81 0.95 -16.28
N TYR A 36 -8.72 1.27 -15.61
CA TYR A 36 -8.70 2.41 -14.69
C TYR A 36 -7.97 3.63 -15.23
N GLY A 37 -7.07 3.44 -16.19
CA GLY A 37 -6.33 4.54 -16.81
C GLY A 37 -4.84 4.48 -16.48
N GLU A 38 -4.03 4.93 -17.47
CA GLU A 38 -2.57 4.89 -17.32
C GLU A 38 -2.06 5.88 -16.28
N GLU A 39 -2.86 6.88 -15.95
CA GLU A 39 -2.48 7.84 -14.91
C GLU A 39 -2.27 7.18 -13.55
N PHE A 40 -2.84 5.99 -13.34
CA PHE A 40 -2.67 5.26 -12.09
C PHE A 40 -1.23 4.87 -11.83
N GLU A 41 -0.40 4.82 -12.88
CA GLU A 41 1.03 4.52 -12.72
C GLU A 41 1.77 5.60 -11.93
N ASP A 42 1.24 6.83 -11.94
CA ASP A 42 1.86 7.96 -11.27
C ASP A 42 1.27 8.24 -9.89
N PHE A 43 0.30 7.45 -9.46
CA PHE A 43 -0.34 7.67 -8.15
C PHE A 43 0.59 7.25 -7.03
N GLU A 44 0.49 7.95 -5.90
CA GLU A 44 1.21 7.56 -4.70
C GLU A 44 0.71 6.21 -4.21
N ARG A 45 1.57 5.48 -3.52
CA ARG A 45 1.30 4.11 -3.08
C ARG A 45 0.13 4.01 -2.09
N ASP A 46 -0.22 5.12 -1.44
CA ASP A 46 -1.32 5.19 -0.48
C ASP A 46 -2.53 5.93 -1.02
N ASP A 47 -2.53 6.28 -2.28
CA ASP A 47 -3.65 7.02 -2.88
C ASP A 47 -4.92 6.17 -2.77
N PRO A 48 -6.00 6.72 -2.16
CA PRO A 48 -7.24 5.95 -1.97
C PRO A 48 -7.83 5.42 -3.28
N ARG A 49 -7.65 6.15 -4.37
CA ARG A 49 -8.15 5.71 -5.67
C ARG A 49 -7.42 4.47 -6.14
N LEU A 50 -6.10 4.43 -5.93
CA LEU A 50 -5.28 3.28 -6.29
C LEU A 50 -5.64 2.07 -5.44
N ILE A 51 -5.74 2.28 -4.13
CA ILE A 51 -6.07 1.20 -3.20
C ILE A 51 -7.44 0.61 -3.56
N SER A 52 -8.45 1.47 -3.77
CA SER A 52 -9.79 1.00 -4.13
C SER A 52 -9.80 0.22 -5.43
N ALA A 53 -9.06 0.69 -6.41
CA ALA A 53 -9.01 0.03 -7.73
C ALA A 53 -8.40 -1.36 -7.61
N ILE A 54 -7.31 -1.50 -6.86
CA ILE A 54 -6.66 -2.79 -6.69
C ILE A 54 -7.55 -3.74 -5.88
N GLU A 55 -8.23 -3.21 -4.86
CA GLU A 55 -9.15 -4.04 -4.07
C GLU A 55 -10.31 -4.54 -4.92
N GLU A 56 -10.80 -3.72 -5.83
CA GLU A 56 -11.90 -4.09 -6.71
C GLU A 56 -11.45 -5.09 -7.78
N PHE A 57 -10.31 -4.84 -8.41
CA PHE A 57 -9.83 -5.63 -9.54
C PHE A 57 -9.12 -6.92 -9.10
N GLY A 58 -8.54 -6.89 -7.90
CA GLY A 58 -7.78 -8.01 -7.37
C GLY A 58 -6.29 -7.76 -7.44
N GLU A 59 -5.57 -8.15 -6.39
CA GLU A 59 -4.12 -7.93 -6.34
C GLU A 59 -3.40 -8.67 -7.47
N ALA A 60 -3.75 -9.92 -7.69
CA ALA A 60 -3.10 -10.72 -8.74
C ALA A 60 -3.42 -10.17 -10.12
N GLU A 61 -4.69 -9.84 -10.37
CA GLU A 61 -5.13 -9.33 -11.65
C GLU A 61 -4.55 -7.96 -11.96
N SER A 62 -4.28 -7.16 -10.92
CA SER A 62 -3.70 -5.83 -11.08
C SER A 62 -2.20 -5.87 -11.34
N SER A 63 -1.54 -6.99 -11.05
CA SER A 63 -0.09 -7.11 -11.11
C SER A 63 0.39 -7.35 -12.53
N GLY A 64 1.45 -6.62 -12.91
CA GLY A 64 2.11 -6.85 -14.19
C GLY A 64 2.86 -8.16 -14.20
N TYR A 65 3.47 -8.48 -15.33
CA TYR A 65 4.09 -9.79 -15.55
C TYR A 65 5.12 -10.15 -14.48
N SER A 66 5.95 -9.18 -14.11
CA SER A 66 7.04 -9.41 -13.15
C SER A 66 6.72 -8.84 -11.78
N ALA A 67 5.45 -8.63 -11.48
CA ALA A 67 5.05 -7.98 -10.24
C ALA A 67 4.12 -8.88 -9.42
N LYS A 68 4.10 -8.61 -8.13
CA LYS A 68 3.13 -9.20 -7.23
C LYS A 68 2.67 -8.08 -6.30
N LEU A 69 1.70 -7.31 -6.77
CA LEU A 69 1.18 -6.19 -6.01
C LEU A 69 0.42 -6.68 -4.80
N CYS A 70 0.62 -6.00 -3.69
CA CYS A 70 0.08 -6.41 -2.42
C CYS A 70 -0.23 -5.16 -1.61
N ILE A 71 -1.41 -5.12 -1.00
CA ILE A 71 -1.80 -4.01 -0.14
C ILE A 71 -1.45 -4.38 1.29
N LYS A 72 -0.61 -3.54 1.92
CA LYS A 72 -0.22 -3.72 3.31
C LYS A 72 -0.95 -2.72 4.17
N GLU A 73 -1.37 -3.16 5.35
CA GLU A 73 -2.00 -2.29 6.34
C GLU A 73 -1.03 -2.03 7.47
N ILE A 74 -0.82 -0.77 7.78
CA ILE A 74 0.06 -0.39 8.89
C ILE A 74 -0.67 0.62 9.76
N PRO A 75 -0.26 0.79 11.03
CA PRO A 75 -0.87 1.79 11.89
C PRO A 75 -0.67 3.18 11.31
N ASP A 76 -1.70 4.01 11.33
CA ASP A 76 -1.58 5.37 10.79
C ASP A 76 -0.95 6.34 11.77
N ASP A 77 -0.62 5.89 12.97
CA ASP A 77 0.04 6.71 13.99
C ASP A 77 1.55 6.47 14.05
N CYS A 78 2.12 5.85 13.03
CA CYS A 78 3.58 5.72 12.94
C CYS A 78 4.19 7.09 12.71
N THR A 79 5.42 7.29 13.21
CA THR A 79 6.10 8.58 13.12
C THR A 79 6.98 8.69 11.89
N ASP A 80 7.30 7.57 11.27
CA ASP A 80 8.14 7.55 10.07
C ASP A 80 7.81 6.31 9.28
N LEU A 81 7.97 6.41 7.95
CA LEU A 81 7.59 5.32 7.07
C LEU A 81 8.35 5.43 5.76
N TYR A 82 8.86 4.31 5.27
CA TYR A 82 9.46 4.27 3.95
C TYR A 82 9.39 2.86 3.39
N ILE A 83 9.53 2.79 2.06
CA ILE A 83 9.54 1.53 1.35
C ILE A 83 11.01 1.16 1.09
N ASP A 84 11.39 -0.03 1.55
CA ASP A 84 12.70 -0.58 1.30
C ASP A 84 12.60 -1.53 0.11
N GLU A 85 13.59 -1.52 -0.75
CA GLU A 85 13.53 -2.29 -1.98
C GLU A 85 14.85 -3.02 -2.19
N TYR A 86 14.74 -4.31 -2.55
CA TYR A 86 15.88 -5.13 -2.87
C TYR A 86 15.55 -5.94 -4.10
N ASP A 87 16.22 -5.63 -5.20
CA ASP A 87 16.07 -6.37 -6.46
C ASP A 87 14.62 -6.43 -6.92
N GLY A 88 13.89 -5.32 -6.73
CA GLY A 88 12.50 -5.20 -7.11
C GLY A 88 11.52 -5.59 -6.02
N ALA A 89 11.94 -6.39 -5.05
CA ALA A 89 11.08 -6.80 -3.94
C ALA A 89 11.05 -5.68 -2.90
N GLU A 90 9.86 -5.28 -2.52
CA GLU A 90 9.65 -4.16 -1.60
C GLU A 90 9.10 -4.63 -0.28
N SER A 91 9.42 -3.88 0.77
CA SER A 91 8.82 -4.06 2.07
C SER A 91 8.65 -2.69 2.69
N ILE A 92 7.75 -2.60 3.66
CA ILE A 92 7.51 -1.34 4.36
C ILE A 92 8.20 -1.38 5.71
N ILE A 93 8.94 -0.33 6.00
CA ILE A 93 9.58 -0.15 7.30
C ILE A 93 8.96 1.10 7.92
N TYR A 94 8.48 0.97 9.14
CA TYR A 94 7.88 2.10 9.83
C TYR A 94 8.31 2.15 11.28
N VAL A 95 8.22 3.34 11.87
CA VAL A 95 8.59 3.56 13.26
C VAL A 95 7.33 3.83 14.06
N LYS A 96 7.13 3.07 15.11
CA LYS A 96 6.04 3.28 16.04
C LYS A 96 6.57 3.09 17.45
N ASP A 97 6.27 4.05 18.32
CA ASP A 97 6.73 4.03 19.71
C ASP A 97 8.25 3.91 19.79
N GLY A 98 8.96 4.56 18.89
CA GLY A 98 10.41 4.56 18.88
C GLY A 98 11.06 3.27 18.40
N LYS A 99 10.28 2.35 17.84
CA LYS A 99 10.80 1.06 17.39
C LYS A 99 10.53 0.86 15.90
N LEU A 100 11.45 0.15 15.25
CA LEU A 100 11.30 -0.21 13.85
C LEU A 100 10.39 -1.44 13.70
N HIS A 101 9.51 -1.37 12.70
CA HIS A 101 8.63 -2.48 12.36
C HIS A 101 8.68 -2.71 10.85
N TRP A 102 8.46 -3.95 10.44
CA TRP A 102 8.41 -4.34 9.04
C TRP A 102 7.03 -4.87 8.70
N ALA A 103 6.57 -4.53 7.51
CA ALA A 103 5.31 -5.08 7.00
C ALA A 103 5.50 -5.67 5.61
#